data_abde840e53306f38852db7e293696f07
#
_entry.id   abde840e53306f38852db7e293696f07
#
_cell.length_a   1.000
_cell.length_b   1.000
_cell.length_c   1.000
_cell.angle_alpha   90.00
_cell.angle_beta   90.00
_cell.angle_gamma   90.00
#
_symmetry.space_group_name_H-M   'P 1'
#
loop_
_entity.id
_entity.type
_entity.pdbx_description
1 polymer ?
#
loop_
_entity_poly.entity_id
_entity_poly.type
_entity_poly.pdbx_seq_one_letter_code
_entity_poly.pdbx_strand_id
1 'polypeptide(L)'
;MNITTESVGPTEVTLSIAMEPEDEEPFISRSYRQVVKQVRIPGFRPGKAPRSIVESHVGRAVLIQEALDFMVPETLDQVLKNENLEAFSEPQLEILETEPVSFKAVVPLEPLVDLGE
;
A
#
# COMPACT_ATOMS: atom_id res chain seq x y z
N MET A 1 -2.98 8.04 8.74
CA MET A 1 -3.76 7.17 7.84
C MET A 1 -5.23 7.28 8.17
N ASN A 2 -6.04 7.56 7.19
CA ASN A 2 -7.48 7.67 7.37
C ASN A 2 -8.15 6.45 6.76
N ILE A 3 -8.94 5.76 7.55
CA ILE A 3 -9.64 4.56 7.13
C ILE A 3 -11.14 4.82 7.22
N THR A 4 -11.83 4.63 6.10
CA THR A 4 -13.26 4.82 6.04
C THR A 4 -13.92 3.53 5.58
N THR A 5 -14.92 3.08 6.33
CA THR A 5 -15.72 1.94 5.90
C THR A 5 -16.84 2.47 5.02
N GLU A 6 -16.81 2.16 3.73
CA GLU A 6 -17.80 2.69 2.80
C GLU A 6 -19.06 1.87 2.76
N SER A 7 -18.90 0.54 2.84
CA SER A 7 -20.07 -0.33 2.88
C SER A 7 -19.74 -1.61 3.61
N VAL A 8 -20.75 -2.20 4.23
CA VAL A 8 -20.63 -3.48 4.91
C VAL A 8 -21.75 -4.37 4.41
N GLY A 9 -21.38 -5.42 3.71
CA GLY A 9 -22.33 -6.43 3.27
C GLY A 9 -22.22 -7.69 4.10
N PRO A 10 -23.11 -8.66 3.88
CA PRO A 10 -23.05 -9.91 4.65
C PRO A 10 -21.82 -10.75 4.37
N THR A 11 -21.20 -10.56 3.20
CA THR A 11 -20.04 -11.36 2.80
C THR A 11 -18.84 -10.52 2.39
N GLU A 12 -18.93 -9.21 2.53
CA GLU A 12 -17.81 -8.35 2.17
C GLU A 12 -17.87 -7.01 2.89
N VAL A 13 -16.73 -6.36 2.99
CA VAL A 13 -16.65 -5.00 3.49
C VAL A 13 -15.76 -4.20 2.52
N THR A 14 -16.18 -2.97 2.23
CA THR A 14 -15.41 -2.07 1.39
C THR A 14 -14.78 -1.00 2.26
N LEU A 15 -13.45 -0.94 2.21
CA LEU A 15 -12.67 0.01 2.98
C LEU A 15 -11.98 0.99 2.04
N SER A 16 -11.98 2.26 2.42
CA SER A 16 -11.23 3.28 1.72
C SER A 16 -10.11 3.73 2.65
N ILE A 17 -8.88 3.64 2.18
CA ILE A 17 -7.71 3.94 2.99
C ILE A 17 -6.93 5.06 2.33
N ALA A 18 -6.71 6.14 3.06
CA ALA A 18 -5.92 7.27 2.60
C ALA A 18 -4.66 7.36 3.45
N MET A 19 -3.51 7.29 2.81
CA MET A 19 -2.21 7.36 3.48
C MET A 19 -1.82 8.82 3.72
N GLU A 20 -1.12 9.08 4.80
CA GLU A 20 -0.50 10.37 5.02
C GLU A 20 0.99 10.24 4.68
N PRO A 21 1.70 11.36 4.44
CA PRO A 21 3.12 11.29 4.10
C PRO A 21 3.95 10.50 5.10
N GLU A 22 3.63 10.61 6.38
CA GLU A 22 4.32 9.88 7.44
C GLU A 22 4.13 8.37 7.32
N ASP A 23 2.94 7.96 6.88
CA ASP A 23 2.63 6.54 6.69
C ASP A 23 3.37 5.97 5.48
N GLU A 24 3.58 6.80 4.47
CA GLU A 24 4.24 6.38 3.23
C GLU A 24 5.75 6.27 3.37
N GLU A 25 6.33 7.06 4.24
CA GLU A 25 7.78 7.22 4.34
C GLU A 25 8.56 5.91 4.48
N PRO A 26 8.18 4.99 5.37
CA PRO A 26 8.91 3.73 5.48
C PRO A 26 8.88 2.91 4.19
N PHE A 27 7.76 2.96 3.48
CA PHE A 27 7.62 2.22 2.22
C PHE A 27 8.42 2.87 1.10
N ILE A 28 8.45 4.20 1.05
CA ILE A 28 9.25 4.91 0.06
C ILE A 28 10.73 4.66 0.30
N SER A 29 11.17 4.60 1.57
CA SER A 29 12.56 4.27 1.90
C SER A 29 12.91 2.86 1.44
N ARG A 30 12.00 1.90 1.60
CA ARG A 30 12.23 0.54 1.09
C ARG A 30 12.34 0.53 -0.43
N SER A 31 11.46 1.26 -1.08
CA SER A 31 11.46 1.39 -2.54
C SER A 31 12.78 1.98 -3.02
N TYR A 32 13.25 3.03 -2.36
CA TYR A 32 14.53 3.63 -2.68
C TYR A 32 15.66 2.60 -2.63
N ARG A 33 15.68 1.78 -1.57
CA ARG A 33 16.74 0.78 -1.43
C ARG A 33 16.76 -0.23 -2.56
N GLN A 34 15.60 -0.53 -3.13
CA GLN A 34 15.50 -1.43 -4.26
C GLN A 34 15.87 -0.73 -5.57
N VAL A 35 15.35 0.47 -5.77
CA VAL A 35 15.57 1.23 -7.01
C VAL A 35 17.03 1.63 -7.15
N VAL A 36 17.68 2.05 -6.07
CA VAL A 36 19.06 2.51 -6.12
C VAL A 36 20.02 1.41 -6.59
N LYS A 37 19.66 0.16 -6.38
CA LYS A 37 20.49 -0.97 -6.83
C LYS A 37 20.31 -1.26 -8.33
N GLN A 38 19.19 -0.85 -8.91
CA GLN A 38 18.84 -1.15 -10.29
C GLN A 38 19.14 0.01 -11.23
N VAL A 39 19.17 1.23 -10.71
CA VAL A 39 19.36 2.43 -11.52
C VAL A 39 20.81 2.85 -11.50
N ARG A 40 21.35 3.17 -12.69
CA ARG A 40 22.70 3.70 -12.80
C ARG A 40 22.63 5.22 -12.77
N ILE A 41 23.21 5.81 -11.75
CA ILE A 41 23.23 7.27 -11.58
C ILE A 41 24.65 7.77 -11.80
N PRO A 42 24.86 8.70 -12.76
CA PRO A 42 26.20 9.23 -13.01
C PRO A 42 26.82 9.82 -11.76
N GLY A 43 28.09 9.52 -11.55
CA GLY A 43 28.83 10.03 -10.40
C GLY A 43 28.73 9.20 -9.14
N PHE A 44 27.92 8.16 -9.13
CA PHE A 44 27.76 7.28 -7.97
C PHE A 44 27.91 5.82 -8.38
N ARG A 45 28.42 5.03 -7.45
CA ARG A 45 28.46 3.58 -7.65
C ARG A 45 27.06 3.02 -7.51
N PRO A 46 26.76 1.88 -8.18
CA PRO A 46 25.44 1.26 -8.02
C PRO A 46 25.13 1.00 -6.54
N GLY A 47 23.95 1.41 -6.13
CA GLY A 47 23.50 1.23 -4.75
C GLY A 47 24.00 2.27 -3.77
N LYS A 48 24.77 3.27 -4.21
CA LYS A 48 25.39 4.23 -3.31
C LYS A 48 24.85 5.66 -3.43
N ALA A 49 23.99 5.93 -4.40
CA ALA A 49 23.44 7.27 -4.55
C ALA A 49 22.49 7.61 -3.40
N PRO A 50 22.57 8.83 -2.84
CA PRO A 50 21.65 9.24 -1.78
C PRO A 50 20.21 9.28 -2.29
N ARG A 51 19.24 9.15 -1.38
CA ARG A 51 17.83 9.13 -1.74
C ARG A 51 17.41 10.37 -2.54
N SER A 52 17.86 11.55 -2.13
CA SER A 52 17.49 12.78 -2.83
C SER A 52 17.97 12.79 -4.29
N ILE A 53 19.14 12.22 -4.53
CA ILE A 53 19.70 12.13 -5.88
C ILE A 53 18.91 11.12 -6.71
N VAL A 54 18.58 9.98 -6.12
CA VAL A 54 17.76 8.97 -6.81
C VAL A 54 16.37 9.55 -7.13
N GLU A 55 15.76 10.24 -6.16
CA GLU A 55 14.46 10.87 -6.34
C GLU A 55 14.48 11.88 -7.48
N SER A 56 15.54 12.69 -7.56
CA SER A 56 15.70 13.67 -8.63
C SER A 56 15.92 13.00 -9.99
N HIS A 57 16.62 11.87 -10.00
CA HIS A 57 16.96 11.19 -11.24
C HIS A 57 15.79 10.40 -11.82
N VAL A 58 15.11 9.61 -10.99
CA VAL A 58 14.01 8.75 -11.46
C VAL A 58 12.63 9.37 -11.25
N GLY A 59 12.52 10.35 -10.34
CA GLY A 59 11.25 10.97 -10.00
C GLY A 59 10.59 10.29 -8.82
N ARG A 60 9.91 11.09 -7.99
CA ARG A 60 9.19 10.58 -6.83
C ARG A 60 8.10 9.58 -7.23
N ALA A 61 7.46 9.82 -8.38
CA ALA A 61 6.40 8.94 -8.85
C ALA A 61 6.88 7.51 -9.06
N VAL A 62 8.11 7.33 -9.54
CA VAL A 62 8.68 5.99 -9.73
C VAL A 62 8.88 5.29 -8.39
N LEU A 63 9.39 6.02 -7.39
CA LEU A 63 9.56 5.45 -6.06
C LEU A 63 8.23 5.03 -5.45
N ILE A 64 7.19 5.84 -5.64
CA ILE A 64 5.86 5.52 -5.15
C ILE A 64 5.30 4.31 -5.88
N GLN A 65 5.44 4.25 -7.20
CA GLN A 65 4.96 3.11 -7.97
C GLN A 65 5.60 1.80 -7.53
N GLU A 66 6.92 1.82 -7.32
CA GLU A 66 7.62 0.64 -6.82
C GLU A 66 7.17 0.28 -5.40
N ALA A 67 6.87 1.30 -4.59
CA ALA A 67 6.44 1.08 -3.22
C ALA A 67 5.05 0.46 -3.14
N LEU A 68 4.17 0.73 -4.12
CA LEU A 68 2.80 0.23 -4.06
C LEU A 68 2.72 -1.28 -3.97
N ASP A 69 3.65 -1.99 -4.58
CA ASP A 69 3.64 -3.45 -4.59
C ASP A 69 3.69 -4.06 -3.20
N PHE A 70 4.31 -3.38 -2.24
CA PHE A 70 4.33 -3.85 -0.86
C PHE A 70 3.58 -2.93 0.10
N MET A 71 3.46 -1.64 -0.21
CA MET A 71 2.74 -0.70 0.64
C MET A 71 1.27 -1.08 0.76
N VAL A 72 0.61 -1.34 -0.37
CA VAL A 72 -0.83 -1.60 -0.37
C VAL A 72 -1.16 -2.91 0.37
N PRO A 73 -0.52 -4.06 0.03
CA PRO A 73 -0.85 -5.29 0.76
C PRO A 73 -0.50 -5.24 2.24
N GLU A 74 0.64 -4.67 2.61
CA GLU A 74 1.05 -4.61 4.02
C GLU A 74 0.17 -3.67 4.82
N THR A 75 -0.20 -2.53 4.23
CA THR A 75 -1.10 -1.59 4.91
C THR A 75 -2.48 -2.21 5.11
N LEU A 76 -3.00 -2.87 4.08
CA LEU A 76 -4.29 -3.54 4.19
C LEU A 76 -4.27 -4.63 5.26
N ASP A 77 -3.21 -5.43 5.29
CA ASP A 77 -3.06 -6.48 6.29
C ASP A 77 -3.10 -5.90 7.70
N GLN A 78 -2.40 -4.80 7.91
CA GLN A 78 -2.38 -4.13 9.21
C GLN A 78 -3.77 -3.57 9.57
N VAL A 79 -4.46 -2.98 8.60
CA VAL A 79 -5.81 -2.45 8.82
C VAL A 79 -6.77 -3.58 9.20
N LEU A 80 -6.69 -4.72 8.50
CA LEU A 80 -7.55 -5.86 8.80
C LEU A 80 -7.31 -6.39 10.21
N LYS A 81 -6.06 -6.44 10.63
CA LYS A 81 -5.74 -6.85 11.99
C LYS A 81 -6.29 -5.88 13.02
N ASN A 82 -6.15 -4.58 12.77
CA ASN A 82 -6.64 -3.56 13.69
C ASN A 82 -8.16 -3.57 13.79
N GLU A 83 -8.85 -3.92 12.70
CA GLU A 83 -10.30 -3.98 12.67
C GLU A 83 -10.85 -5.36 13.02
N ASN A 84 -9.97 -6.30 13.35
CA ASN A 84 -10.34 -7.69 13.66
C ASN A 84 -11.10 -8.36 12.52
N LEU A 85 -10.67 -8.10 11.30
CA LEU A 85 -11.26 -8.69 10.10
C LEU A 85 -10.33 -9.74 9.52
N GLU A 86 -10.90 -10.83 9.06
CA GLU A 86 -10.16 -11.84 8.34
C GLU A 86 -10.70 -11.95 6.93
N ALA A 87 -9.83 -11.76 5.95
CA ALA A 87 -10.22 -11.90 4.56
C ALA A 87 -10.44 -13.39 4.25
N PHE A 88 -11.60 -13.71 3.72
CA PHE A 88 -11.93 -15.07 3.32
C PHE A 88 -11.13 -15.49 2.10
N SER A 89 -10.88 -14.54 1.20
CA SER A 89 -10.08 -14.77 0.02
C SER A 89 -9.34 -13.48 -0.30
N GLU A 90 -8.59 -13.46 -1.38
CA GLU A 90 -7.79 -12.30 -1.74
C GLU A 90 -8.65 -11.07 -1.95
N PRO A 91 -8.42 -9.96 -1.23
CA PRO A 91 -9.18 -8.73 -1.43
C PRO A 91 -8.94 -8.13 -2.80
N GLN A 92 -9.96 -7.45 -3.33
CA GLN A 92 -9.81 -6.68 -4.55
C GLN A 92 -9.37 -5.27 -4.20
N LEU A 93 -8.35 -4.79 -4.89
CA LEU A 93 -7.74 -3.50 -4.59
C LEU A 93 -7.85 -2.58 -5.79
N GLU A 94 -8.15 -1.32 -5.52
CA GLU A 94 -8.20 -0.28 -6.53
C GLU A 94 -7.45 0.94 -6.03
N ILE A 95 -6.43 1.35 -6.77
CA ILE A 95 -5.66 2.53 -6.42
C ILE A 95 -6.42 3.76 -6.90
N LEU A 96 -6.74 4.66 -5.98
CA LEU A 96 -7.50 5.87 -6.28
C LEU A 96 -6.56 7.03 -6.61
N GLU A 97 -5.55 7.25 -5.78
CA GLU A 97 -4.58 8.30 -5.98
C GLU A 97 -3.21 7.82 -5.53
N THR A 98 -2.15 8.44 -6.04
CA THR A 98 -0.78 8.09 -5.68
C THR A 98 -0.04 9.20 -4.93
N GLU A 99 -0.59 10.40 -4.87
CA GLU A 99 0.02 11.52 -4.13
C GLU A 99 -1.05 12.38 -3.48
N PRO A 100 -1.38 12.12 -2.19
CA PRO A 100 -0.95 10.97 -1.38
C PRO A 100 -1.60 9.68 -1.83
N VAL A 101 -1.01 8.57 -1.46
CA VAL A 101 -1.53 7.26 -1.85
C VAL A 101 -2.87 7.02 -1.17
N SER A 102 -3.87 6.68 -1.96
CA SER A 102 -5.14 6.23 -1.43
C SER A 102 -5.65 5.07 -2.27
N PHE A 103 -6.29 4.13 -1.61
CA PHE A 103 -6.80 2.96 -2.30
C PHE A 103 -8.06 2.45 -1.62
N LYS A 104 -8.84 1.69 -2.40
CA LYS A 104 -10.06 1.05 -1.93
C LYS A 104 -9.85 -0.45 -1.93
N ALA A 105 -10.32 -1.10 -0.89
CA ALA A 105 -10.22 -2.56 -0.78
C ALA A 105 -11.60 -3.14 -0.56
N VAL A 106 -11.97 -4.08 -1.41
CA VAL A 106 -13.17 -4.89 -1.20
C VAL A 106 -12.69 -6.20 -0.60
N VAL A 107 -13.00 -6.40 0.68
CA VAL A 107 -12.50 -7.53 1.45
C VAL A 107 -13.60 -8.58 1.58
N PRO A 108 -13.45 -9.75 0.93
CA PRO A 108 -14.40 -10.83 1.12
C PRO A 108 -14.28 -11.38 2.54
N LEU A 109 -15.39 -11.53 3.20
CA LEU A 109 -15.42 -12.09 4.55
C LEU A 109 -16.03 -13.49 4.49
N GLU A 110 -15.68 -14.30 5.48
CA GLU A 110 -16.28 -15.60 5.57
C GLU A 110 -17.79 -15.44 5.69
N PRO A 111 -18.57 -16.15 4.83
CA PRO A 111 -20.02 -16.04 4.91
C PRO A 111 -20.50 -16.37 6.30
N LEU A 112 -21.37 -15.52 6.84
CA LEU A 112 -22.02 -15.81 8.09
C LEU A 112 -22.90 -17.01 7.84
N VAL A 113 -22.37 -18.16 8.15
CA VAL A 113 -23.19 -19.33 8.12
C VAL A 113 -23.96 -19.30 9.40
N ASP A 114 -25.13 -18.82 9.29
CA ASP A 114 -26.01 -18.86 10.43
C ASP A 114 -26.44 -20.29 10.60
N LEU A 115 -25.73 -20.92 11.43
CA LEU A 115 -26.04 -22.28 11.76
C LEU A 115 -27.13 -22.35 12.75
N GLY A 116 -27.63 -21.31 12.95
CA GLY A 116 -28.73 -21.23 13.83
C GLY A 116 -29.77 -22.01 13.28
N GLU A 117 -28.79 -21.87 12.87
CA GLU A 117 -29.10 -22.21 12.33
C GLU A 117 -29.11 -22.69 12.32
#